data_978aa91ee4a8b65066c467784317cd88
#
_entry.id   978aa91ee4a8b65066c467784317cd88
#
_cell.length_a   1.000
_cell.length_b   1.000
_cell.length_c   1.000
_cell.angle_alpha   90.00
_cell.angle_beta   90.00
_cell.angle_gamma   90.00
#
_symmetry.space_group_name_H-M   'P 1'
#
loop_
_entity.id
_entity.type
_entity.pdbx_description
1 polymer ?
#
loop_
_entity_poly.entity_id
_entity_poly.type
_entity_poly.pdbx_seq_one_letter_code
_entity_poly.pdbx_strand_id
1 'polypeptide(L)'
;SLRQTAYLISKSALIIGNDSMAVHMAVVTESKSVCILPGQEYGRFFPYPNMKNSNLHKDISLDWDCFGCGWKCKYKITKDQPFPCLKEISVNSVVDATNFYLNEFST
;
A
#
# COMPACT_ATOMS: atom_id res chain seq x y z
N SER A 1 -21.48 -5.30 3.09
CA SER A 1 -21.09 -6.60 2.55
C SER A 1 -19.82 -6.48 1.73
N LEU A 2 -19.17 -7.59 1.49
CA LEU A 2 -17.97 -7.64 0.69
C LEU A 2 -18.22 -7.14 -0.74
N ARG A 3 -19.37 -7.52 -1.31
CA ARG A 3 -19.77 -7.09 -2.66
C ARG A 3 -19.95 -5.58 -2.74
N GLN A 4 -20.58 -4.98 -1.73
CA GLN A 4 -20.77 -3.53 -1.68
C GLN A 4 -19.44 -2.81 -1.55
N THR A 5 -18.52 -3.33 -0.73
CA THR A 5 -17.18 -2.77 -0.59
C THR A 5 -16.43 -2.82 -1.93
N ALA A 6 -16.47 -3.95 -2.62
CA ALA A 6 -15.82 -4.09 -3.92
C ALA A 6 -16.41 -3.11 -4.95
N TYR A 7 -17.72 -2.92 -4.94
CA TYR A 7 -18.38 -1.96 -5.82
C TYR A 7 -17.90 -0.53 -5.54
N LEU A 8 -17.85 -0.12 -4.27
CA LEU A 8 -17.37 1.21 -3.90
C LEU A 8 -15.92 1.42 -4.35
N ILE A 9 -15.08 0.41 -4.17
CA ILE A 9 -13.68 0.48 -4.58
C ILE A 9 -13.59 0.63 -6.10
N SER A 10 -14.39 -0.12 -6.85
CA SER A 10 -14.38 -0.05 -8.31
C SER A 10 -14.81 1.31 -8.85
N LYS A 11 -15.57 2.08 -8.08
CA LYS A 11 -16.06 3.41 -8.46
C LYS A 11 -15.26 4.55 -7.85
N SER A 12 -14.28 4.24 -7.02
CA SER A 12 -13.45 5.25 -6.37
C SER A 12 -12.35 5.74 -7.31
N ALA A 13 -12.01 7.03 -7.20
CA ALA A 13 -10.93 7.62 -7.98
C ALA A 13 -9.55 7.07 -7.54
N LEU A 14 -9.43 6.77 -6.24
CA LEU A 14 -8.18 6.29 -5.66
C LEU A 14 -8.48 5.58 -4.35
N ILE A 15 -7.78 4.50 -4.09
CA ILE A 15 -7.81 3.79 -2.81
C ILE A 15 -6.48 4.00 -2.11
N ILE A 16 -6.51 4.43 -0.86
CA ILE A 16 -5.33 4.55 -0.02
C ILE A 16 -5.52 3.62 1.16
N GLY A 17 -4.58 2.74 1.38
CA GLY A 17 -4.68 1.81 2.49
C GLY A 17 -3.38 1.11 2.81
N ASN A 18 -3.43 0.32 3.87
CA ASN A 18 -2.33 -0.56 4.25
C ASN A 18 -2.37 -1.83 3.37
N ASP A 19 -1.43 -2.74 3.60
CA ASP A 19 -1.44 -4.05 2.96
C ASP A 19 -2.60 -4.89 3.52
N SER A 20 -3.79 -4.67 2.98
CA SER A 20 -5.05 -5.21 3.48
C SER A 20 -6.00 -5.47 2.32
N MET A 21 -7.19 -5.98 2.65
CA MET A 21 -8.20 -6.33 1.67
C MET A 21 -8.53 -5.21 0.68
N ALA A 22 -8.59 -3.96 1.13
CA ALA A 22 -9.02 -2.86 0.28
C ALA A 22 -8.07 -2.65 -0.92
N VAL A 23 -6.76 -2.68 -0.68
CA VAL A 23 -5.79 -2.49 -1.77
C VAL A 23 -5.72 -3.72 -2.69
N HIS A 24 -5.93 -4.92 -2.14
CA HIS A 24 -6.02 -6.13 -2.98
C HIS A 24 -7.26 -6.11 -3.86
N MET A 25 -8.39 -5.63 -3.34
CA MET A 25 -9.60 -5.43 -4.14
C MET A 25 -9.38 -4.38 -5.23
N ALA A 26 -8.61 -3.34 -4.95
CA ALA A 26 -8.28 -2.34 -5.96
C ALA A 26 -7.51 -2.97 -7.12
N VAL A 27 -6.64 -3.93 -6.86
CA VAL A 27 -5.94 -4.68 -7.91
C VAL A 27 -6.92 -5.46 -8.77
N VAL A 28 -7.82 -6.19 -8.13
CA VAL A 28 -8.81 -7.04 -8.84
C VAL A 28 -9.76 -6.19 -9.70
N THR A 29 -10.18 -5.04 -9.18
CA THR A 29 -11.12 -4.16 -9.89
C THR A 29 -10.43 -3.18 -10.84
N GLU A 30 -9.11 -3.25 -10.94
CA GLU A 30 -8.29 -2.35 -11.77
C GLU A 30 -8.47 -0.88 -11.38
N SER A 31 -8.62 -0.62 -10.09
CA SER A 31 -8.73 0.71 -9.52
C SER A 31 -7.36 1.20 -9.08
N LYS A 32 -7.13 2.51 -9.14
CA LYS A 32 -5.86 3.08 -8.69
C LYS A 32 -5.71 2.96 -7.17
N SER A 33 -4.51 2.64 -6.71
CA SER A 33 -4.26 2.48 -5.29
C SER A 33 -2.89 2.96 -4.87
N VAL A 34 -2.83 3.42 -3.62
CA VAL A 34 -1.59 3.72 -2.89
C VAL A 34 -1.58 2.81 -1.67
N CYS A 35 -0.60 1.94 -1.57
CA CYS A 35 -0.46 0.99 -0.46
C CYS A 35 0.68 1.43 0.45
N ILE A 36 0.37 1.65 1.73
CA ILE A 36 1.37 1.90 2.76
C ILE A 36 1.87 0.55 3.22
N LEU A 37 3.11 0.21 2.89
CA LEU A 37 3.63 -1.15 2.99
C LEU A 37 4.81 -1.22 3.95
N PRO A 38 4.62 -1.74 5.17
CA PRO A 38 5.75 -2.04 6.06
C PRO A 38 6.55 -3.25 5.55
N GLY A 39 7.74 -3.45 6.11
CA GLY A 39 8.67 -4.43 5.58
C GLY A 39 8.40 -5.88 5.92
N GLN A 40 7.53 -6.18 6.90
CA GLN A 40 7.38 -7.53 7.45
C GLN A 40 7.00 -8.58 6.41
N GLU A 41 6.15 -8.22 5.47
CA GLU A 41 5.68 -9.12 4.42
C GLU A 41 5.94 -8.55 3.03
N TYR A 42 6.95 -7.67 2.92
CA TYR A 42 7.32 -7.08 1.64
C TYR A 42 7.65 -8.18 0.64
N GLY A 43 7.01 -8.10 -0.52
CA GLY A 43 7.20 -9.09 -1.57
C GLY A 43 6.33 -10.33 -1.47
N ARG A 44 5.61 -10.51 -0.36
CA ARG A 44 4.70 -11.65 -0.21
C ARG A 44 3.38 -11.41 -0.97
N PHE A 45 2.78 -10.24 -0.78
CA PHE A 45 1.57 -9.83 -1.49
C PHE A 45 1.83 -8.63 -2.36
N PHE A 46 2.39 -7.58 -1.82
CA PHE A 46 2.81 -6.39 -2.53
C PHE A 46 4.33 -6.23 -2.45
N PRO A 47 4.98 -5.68 -3.47
CA PRO A 47 4.37 -5.42 -4.79
C PRO A 47 4.10 -6.73 -5.53
N TYR A 48 3.01 -6.77 -6.28
CA TYR A 48 2.69 -7.93 -7.11
C TYR A 48 3.71 -8.08 -8.24
N PRO A 49 4.32 -9.25 -8.41
CA PRO A 49 5.23 -9.47 -9.53
C PRO A 49 4.45 -9.62 -10.84
N ASN A 50 5.02 -9.14 -11.93
CA ASN A 50 4.46 -9.31 -13.28
C ASN A 50 3.02 -8.84 -13.44
N MET A 51 2.64 -7.82 -12.67
CA MET A 51 1.28 -7.29 -12.73
C MET A 51 1.06 -6.50 -14.03
N LYS A 52 -0.01 -6.84 -14.73
CA LYS A 52 -0.34 -6.26 -16.03
C LYS A 52 -0.55 -4.74 -15.96
N ASN A 53 -1.20 -4.26 -14.91
CA ASN A 53 -1.53 -2.85 -14.71
C ASN A 53 -0.78 -2.28 -13.51
N SER A 54 0.51 -2.56 -13.41
CA SER A 54 1.33 -2.14 -12.26
C SER A 54 1.39 -0.62 -12.08
N ASN A 55 1.18 0.14 -13.16
CA ASN A 55 1.16 1.60 -13.09
C ASN A 55 -0.06 2.17 -12.34
N LEU A 56 -1.07 1.36 -12.10
CA LEU A 56 -2.25 1.76 -11.31
C LEU A 56 -2.02 1.67 -9.81
N HIS A 57 -0.92 1.03 -9.38
CA HIS A 57 -0.72 0.71 -7.97
C HIS A 57 0.67 1.16 -7.55
N LYS A 58 0.71 1.96 -6.49
CA LYS A 58 1.97 2.46 -5.91
C LYS A 58 2.08 1.97 -4.49
N ASP A 59 3.13 1.20 -4.18
CA ASP A 59 3.45 0.86 -2.81
C ASP A 59 4.41 1.92 -2.25
N ILE A 60 4.13 2.38 -1.04
CA ILE A 60 4.98 3.31 -0.30
C ILE A 60 5.66 2.51 0.79
N SER A 61 6.95 2.30 0.63
CA SER A 61 7.75 1.51 1.55
C SER A 61 9.16 2.09 1.66
N LEU A 62 9.85 1.69 2.71
CA LEU A 62 11.27 2.02 2.91
C LEU A 62 12.11 0.88 2.34
N ASP A 63 13.30 1.21 1.84
CA ASP A 63 14.21 0.20 1.27
C ASP A 63 15.23 -0.21 2.33
N TRP A 64 14.79 -1.03 3.28
CA TRP A 64 15.64 -1.51 4.38
C TRP A 64 16.10 -2.95 4.13
N ASP A 65 17.27 -3.29 4.65
CA ASP A 65 17.86 -4.61 4.49
C ASP A 65 17.08 -5.73 5.18
N CYS A 66 16.25 -5.39 6.18
CA CYS A 66 15.45 -6.35 6.93
C CYS A 66 14.09 -6.66 6.30
N PHE A 67 13.77 -6.07 5.16
CA PHE A 67 12.46 -6.30 4.52
C PHE A 67 12.28 -7.78 4.19
N GLY A 68 11.05 -8.26 4.40
CA GLY A 68 10.73 -9.68 4.28
C GLY A 68 10.98 -10.46 5.56
N CYS A 69 11.15 -9.79 6.69
CA CYS A 69 11.50 -10.42 7.97
C CYS A 69 10.41 -11.34 8.54
N GLY A 70 9.17 -11.30 8.01
CA GLY A 70 8.09 -12.16 8.48
C GLY A 70 7.69 -11.89 9.92
N TRP A 71 7.67 -10.63 10.33
CA TRP A 71 7.32 -10.16 11.68
C TRP A 71 8.38 -10.42 12.73
N LYS A 72 9.55 -10.95 12.33
CA LYS A 72 10.71 -11.12 13.22
C LYS A 72 11.60 -9.88 13.14
N CYS A 73 11.16 -8.78 13.74
CA CYS A 73 11.85 -7.51 13.64
C CYS A 73 13.16 -7.51 14.44
N LYS A 74 14.25 -7.00 13.82
CA LYS A 74 15.54 -6.87 14.48
C LYS A 74 15.62 -5.69 15.45
N TYR A 75 14.64 -4.78 15.39
CA TYR A 75 14.60 -3.62 16.26
C TYR A 75 13.77 -3.92 17.50
N LYS A 76 14.12 -3.31 18.63
CA LYS A 76 13.32 -3.40 19.84
C LYS A 76 12.04 -2.59 19.67
N ILE A 77 10.91 -3.25 19.87
CA ILE A 77 9.59 -2.63 19.72
C ILE A 77 8.83 -2.82 21.02
N THR A 78 8.29 -1.73 21.56
CA THR A 78 7.38 -1.80 22.69
C THR A 78 5.95 -2.05 22.18
N LYS A 79 5.09 -2.59 23.04
CA LYS A 79 3.71 -2.93 22.70
C LYS A 79 2.92 -1.77 22.09
N ASP A 80 3.27 -0.53 22.45
CA ASP A 80 2.49 0.65 22.09
C ASP A 80 3.10 1.42 20.92
N GLN A 81 4.13 0.88 20.29
CA GLN A 81 4.83 1.56 19.19
C GLN A 81 4.67 0.78 17.89
N PRO A 82 4.46 1.47 16.76
CA PRO A 82 4.47 0.80 15.47
C PRO A 82 5.89 0.32 15.13
N PHE A 83 5.97 -0.65 14.21
CA PHE A 83 7.26 -1.10 13.70
C PHE A 83 7.98 0.07 13.02
N PRO A 84 9.33 0.18 13.17
CA PRO A 84 10.06 1.29 12.55
C PRO A 84 9.87 1.39 11.04
N CYS A 85 9.75 0.28 10.33
CA CYS A 85 9.54 0.28 8.89
C CYS A 85 8.19 0.86 8.47
N LEU A 86 7.24 0.97 9.41
CA LEU A 86 5.98 1.66 9.19
C LEU A 86 6.05 3.09 9.72
N LYS A 87 6.59 3.27 10.92
CA LYS A 87 6.67 4.57 11.60
C LYS A 87 7.47 5.59 10.79
N GLU A 88 8.53 5.16 10.13
CA GLU A 88 9.42 6.05 9.38
C GLU A 88 8.90 6.39 7.97
N ILE A 89 7.79 5.79 7.54
CA ILE A 89 7.14 6.20 6.29
C ILE A 89 6.56 7.59 6.49
N SER A 90 6.97 8.56 5.67
CA SER A 90 6.53 9.94 5.84
C SER A 90 5.13 10.15 5.29
N VAL A 91 4.38 11.05 5.93
CA VAL A 91 3.08 11.49 5.41
C VAL A 91 3.25 12.12 4.03
N ASN A 92 4.33 12.87 3.82
CA ASN A 92 4.57 13.54 2.54
C ASN A 92 4.72 12.56 1.38
N SER A 93 5.34 11.40 1.59
CA SER A 93 5.47 10.41 0.53
C SER A 93 4.12 9.86 0.09
N VAL A 94 3.20 9.68 1.04
CA VAL A 94 1.82 9.24 0.75
C VAL A 94 1.04 10.35 0.04
N VAL A 95 1.18 11.59 0.50
CA VAL A 95 0.52 12.76 -0.12
C VAL A 95 1.00 12.94 -1.55
N ASP A 96 2.31 12.83 -1.79
CA ASP A 96 2.88 12.99 -3.13
C ASP A 96 2.35 11.93 -4.09
N ALA A 97 2.29 10.68 -3.67
CA ALA A 97 1.74 9.59 -4.48
C ALA A 97 0.25 9.81 -4.76
N THR A 98 -0.49 10.27 -3.76
CA THR A 98 -1.91 10.57 -3.89
C THR A 98 -2.14 11.68 -4.91
N ASN A 99 -1.38 12.76 -4.82
CA ASN A 99 -1.48 13.88 -5.75
C ASN A 99 -1.12 13.46 -7.17
N PHE A 100 -0.12 12.61 -7.33
CA PHE A 100 0.25 12.09 -8.65
C PHE A 100 -0.95 11.42 -9.33
N TYR A 101 -1.65 10.54 -8.61
CA TYR A 101 -2.80 9.84 -9.19
C TYR A 101 -4.01 10.77 -9.40
N LEU A 102 -4.28 11.66 -8.46
CA LEU A 102 -5.41 12.56 -8.58
C LEU A 102 -5.23 13.58 -9.71
N ASN A 103 -4.01 14.03 -9.96
CA ASN A 103 -3.73 14.97 -11.04
C ASN A 103 -3.98 14.37 -12.42
N GLU A 104 -3.91 13.06 -12.58
CA GLU A 104 -4.24 12.40 -13.83
C GLU A 104 -5.71 12.56 -14.22
N PHE A 105 -6.57 12.90 -13.25
CA PHE A 105 -7.98 13.15 -13.51
C PHE A 105 -8.31 14.62 -13.74
N SER A 106 -7.33 15.50 -13.60
CA SER A 106 -7.52 16.95 -13.62
C SER A 106 -7.40 17.59 -15.00
N THR A 107 -7.32 16.81 -16.04
CA THR A 107 -7.18 17.34 -17.40
C THR A 107 -8.51 17.61 -18.08
#